data_e96a7be42db301e85f4c743f7d0b82c9
#
_entry.id   e96a7be42db301e85f4c743f7d0b82c9
#
_cell.length_a   1.000
_cell.length_b   1.000
_cell.length_c   1.000
_cell.angle_alpha   90.00
_cell.angle_beta   90.00
_cell.angle_gamma   90.00
#
_symmetry.space_group_name_H-M   'P 1'
#
loop_
_entity.id
_entity.type
_entity.pdbx_description
1 polymer ?
#
loop_
_entity_poly.entity_id
_entity_poly.type
_entity_poly.pdbx_seq_one_letter_code
_entity_poly.pdbx_strand_id
1 'polypeptide(L)'
;MKYFFLNLFFFVSIFCSAQNWQSFTDSIGTFSSARSSDLNGDGIMDIVIGGGTDSMFSNNGVMAYNGVDGSLLWKRSSRDELFGSAIFQDLNSDGINDVIISGRAAQLLAIDGYTGSLLWDFFPFGTNPADSGLYNFYNPQFIDDVDGDSFKDILISNGGDHSAPSFQSNRPPGHLMVISAQDGNIIEKAVVPDS
;
A
#
# COMPACT_ATOMS: atom_id res chain seq x y z
N MET A 1 -47.77 -44.09 31.44
CA MET A 1 -47.83 -42.95 30.53
C MET A 1 -46.38 -42.59 30.17
N LYS A 2 -45.91 -42.94 28.97
CA LYS A 2 -44.53 -42.68 28.52
C LYS A 2 -44.55 -41.38 27.71
N TYR A 3 -43.82 -40.37 28.15
CA TYR A 3 -43.65 -39.13 27.41
C TYR A 3 -42.54 -39.31 26.35
N PHE A 4 -42.92 -39.15 25.09
CA PHE A 4 -42.03 -39.13 23.95
C PHE A 4 -41.55 -37.67 23.79
N PHE A 5 -40.27 -37.38 24.07
CA PHE A 5 -39.66 -36.09 23.74
C PHE A 5 -39.22 -36.10 22.28
N LEU A 6 -39.91 -35.34 21.46
CA LEU A 6 -39.53 -35.10 20.06
C LEU A 6 -38.48 -34.02 20.04
N ASN A 7 -37.20 -34.37 19.85
CA ASN A 7 -36.12 -33.42 19.62
C ASN A 7 -36.22 -32.92 18.17
N LEU A 8 -36.66 -31.68 18.02
CA LEU A 8 -36.67 -30.97 16.74
C LEU A 8 -35.27 -30.41 16.48
N PHE A 9 -34.47 -31.08 15.64
CA PHE A 9 -33.20 -30.53 15.18
C PHE A 9 -33.46 -29.50 14.08
N PHE A 10 -33.21 -28.22 14.37
CA PHE A 10 -33.16 -27.17 13.37
C PHE A 10 -31.83 -27.26 12.63
N PHE A 11 -31.83 -27.72 11.39
CA PHE A 11 -30.70 -27.57 10.48
C PHE A 11 -30.71 -26.15 9.91
N VAL A 12 -29.82 -25.27 10.40
CA VAL A 12 -29.52 -24.02 9.75
C VAL A 12 -28.50 -24.30 8.66
N SER A 13 -28.95 -24.40 7.43
CA SER A 13 -28.05 -24.43 6.27
C SER A 13 -27.48 -22.99 6.04
N ILE A 14 -26.22 -22.81 6.39
CA ILE A 14 -25.47 -21.59 6.01
C ILE A 14 -25.13 -21.77 4.53
N PHE A 15 -25.82 -21.04 3.66
CA PHE A 15 -25.41 -20.90 2.27
C PHE A 15 -24.22 -19.96 2.22
N CYS A 16 -23.00 -20.51 2.11
CA CYS A 16 -21.83 -19.74 1.72
C CYS A 16 -21.90 -19.54 0.20
N SER A 17 -22.37 -18.41 -0.27
CA SER A 17 -22.22 -18.04 -1.67
C SER A 17 -20.82 -17.47 -1.85
N ALA A 18 -19.96 -18.17 -2.60
CA ALA A 18 -18.72 -17.57 -3.08
C ALA A 18 -19.07 -16.41 -4.00
N GLN A 19 -18.61 -15.22 -3.66
CA GLN A 19 -18.85 -14.05 -4.46
C GLN A 19 -17.80 -14.01 -5.57
N ASN A 20 -18.23 -14.18 -6.81
CA ASN A 20 -17.37 -14.13 -7.99
C ASN A 20 -17.59 -12.79 -8.70
N TRP A 21 -16.61 -11.90 -8.60
CA TRP A 21 -16.59 -10.69 -9.40
C TRP A 21 -15.28 -10.59 -10.17
N GLN A 22 -15.28 -9.76 -11.20
CA GLN A 22 -14.12 -9.49 -12.03
C GLN A 22 -14.11 -8.00 -12.37
N SER A 23 -12.99 -7.35 -12.17
CA SER A 23 -12.78 -5.97 -12.56
C SER A 23 -11.67 -5.87 -13.59
N PHE A 24 -11.80 -4.94 -14.53
CA PHE A 24 -10.84 -4.69 -15.58
C PHE A 24 -10.33 -3.27 -15.51
N THR A 25 -9.03 -3.10 -15.62
CA THR A 25 -8.38 -1.80 -15.77
C THR A 25 -7.45 -1.85 -16.97
N ASP A 26 -7.70 -0.96 -17.92
CA ASP A 26 -6.94 -0.95 -19.17
C ASP A 26 -5.54 -0.36 -18.99
N SER A 27 -4.59 -0.89 -19.75
CA SER A 27 -3.27 -0.31 -19.99
C SER A 27 -2.41 -0.10 -18.73
N ILE A 28 -2.49 -1.02 -17.78
CA ILE A 28 -1.60 -1.04 -16.62
C ILE A 28 -0.88 -2.38 -16.51
N GLY A 29 0.40 -2.31 -16.15
CA GLY A 29 1.11 -3.43 -15.53
C GLY A 29 1.00 -3.34 -14.02
N THR A 30 1.17 -4.45 -13.31
CA THR A 30 1.36 -4.44 -11.88
C THR A 30 2.28 -5.56 -11.44
N PHE A 31 3.24 -5.22 -10.59
CA PHE A 31 4.03 -6.16 -9.80
C PHE A 31 3.67 -6.08 -8.32
N SER A 32 2.73 -5.20 -7.95
CA SER A 32 2.20 -5.08 -6.60
C SER A 32 1.40 -6.35 -6.24
N SER A 33 1.57 -6.84 -5.02
CA SER A 33 0.68 -7.87 -4.48
C SER A 33 -0.56 -7.21 -3.91
N ALA A 34 -1.73 -7.71 -4.30
CA ALA A 34 -2.99 -7.26 -3.73
C ALA A 34 -3.00 -7.44 -2.20
N ARG A 35 -3.52 -6.45 -1.50
CA ARG A 35 -3.72 -6.43 -0.05
C ARG A 35 -5.14 -6.02 0.25
N SER A 36 -5.60 -6.33 1.46
CA SER A 36 -6.99 -6.08 1.82
C SER A 36 -7.13 -5.40 3.17
N SER A 37 -8.09 -4.49 3.25
CA SER A 37 -8.61 -3.85 4.46
C SER A 37 -10.05 -3.42 4.19
N ASP A 38 -10.88 -3.33 5.21
CA ASP A 38 -12.22 -2.72 5.09
C ASP A 38 -12.02 -1.20 5.00
N LEU A 39 -12.21 -0.63 3.80
CA LEU A 39 -11.96 0.78 3.50
C LEU A 39 -13.25 1.61 3.42
N ASN A 40 -14.40 0.95 3.44
CA ASN A 40 -15.70 1.61 3.37
C ASN A 40 -16.56 1.41 4.62
N GLY A 41 -16.11 0.60 5.57
CA GLY A 41 -16.76 0.33 6.85
C GLY A 41 -17.96 -0.62 6.74
N ASP A 42 -18.05 -1.44 5.69
CA ASP A 42 -19.16 -2.38 5.50
C ASP A 42 -18.92 -3.76 6.15
N GLY A 43 -17.73 -3.98 6.73
CA GLY A 43 -17.32 -5.22 7.36
C GLY A 43 -16.77 -6.27 6.40
N ILE A 44 -16.65 -5.96 5.11
CA ILE A 44 -16.05 -6.82 4.08
C ILE A 44 -14.71 -6.24 3.67
N MET A 45 -13.69 -7.09 3.53
CA MET A 45 -12.36 -6.65 3.12
C MET A 45 -12.35 -6.20 1.67
N ASP A 46 -12.00 -4.94 1.44
CA ASP A 46 -11.75 -4.35 0.13
C ASP A 46 -10.33 -4.66 -0.35
N ILE A 47 -10.07 -4.49 -1.64
CA ILE A 47 -8.79 -4.86 -2.25
C ILE A 47 -8.05 -3.62 -2.72
N VAL A 48 -6.80 -3.47 -2.30
CA VAL A 48 -5.88 -2.44 -2.76
C VAL A 48 -4.78 -3.06 -3.60
N ILE A 49 -4.48 -2.44 -4.73
CA ILE A 49 -3.40 -2.84 -5.62
C ILE A 49 -2.68 -1.61 -6.18
N GLY A 50 -1.36 -1.67 -6.22
CA GLY A 50 -0.53 -0.72 -6.96
C GLY A 50 -0.46 -1.10 -8.44
N GLY A 51 -0.21 -0.12 -9.28
CA GLY A 51 -0.11 -0.31 -10.72
C GLY A 51 0.68 0.81 -11.38
N GLY A 52 0.61 0.85 -12.67
CA GLY A 52 1.30 1.85 -13.49
C GLY A 52 2.15 1.21 -14.57
N THR A 53 3.02 2.01 -15.16
CA THR A 53 3.99 1.59 -16.16
C THR A 53 5.32 2.24 -15.84
N ASP A 54 6.40 1.46 -15.89
CA ASP A 54 7.75 1.95 -15.61
C ASP A 54 8.09 3.21 -16.41
N SER A 55 8.62 4.21 -15.73
CA SER A 55 9.05 5.50 -16.29
C SER A 55 7.92 6.32 -16.92
N MET A 56 6.68 6.10 -16.53
CA MET A 56 5.52 6.83 -17.07
C MET A 56 4.52 7.21 -15.97
N PHE A 57 3.95 8.43 -16.11
CA PHE A 57 2.80 8.84 -15.32
C PHE A 57 1.61 7.90 -15.56
N SER A 58 0.95 7.51 -14.50
CA SER A 58 -0.25 6.66 -14.56
C SER A 58 -1.43 7.31 -13.80
N ASN A 59 -2.61 7.29 -14.42
CA ASN A 59 -3.86 7.65 -13.74
C ASN A 59 -4.38 6.53 -12.84
N ASN A 60 -3.77 5.34 -12.91
CA ASN A 60 -4.16 4.14 -12.17
C ASN A 60 -2.96 3.62 -11.35
N GLY A 61 -2.29 4.52 -10.61
CA GLY A 61 -1.12 4.17 -9.79
C GLY A 61 -1.50 3.36 -8.56
N VAL A 62 -2.60 3.69 -7.91
CA VAL A 62 -3.21 2.90 -6.83
C VAL A 62 -4.70 2.79 -7.09
N MET A 63 -5.25 1.61 -6.86
CA MET A 63 -6.67 1.34 -7.03
C MET A 63 -7.19 0.56 -5.83
N ALA A 64 -8.36 0.97 -5.33
CA ALA A 64 -9.12 0.24 -4.32
C ALA A 64 -10.45 -0.24 -4.90
N TYR A 65 -10.77 -1.50 -4.69
CA TYR A 65 -11.97 -2.15 -5.19
C TYR A 65 -12.79 -2.71 -4.03
N ASN A 66 -14.09 -2.47 -4.08
CA ASN A 66 -15.04 -3.01 -3.11
C ASN A 66 -15.00 -4.55 -3.14
N GLY A 67 -14.78 -5.14 -1.97
CA GLY A 67 -14.72 -6.59 -1.81
C GLY A 67 -16.03 -7.30 -2.07
N VAL A 68 -17.15 -6.57 -1.94
CA VAL A 68 -18.50 -7.13 -2.16
C VAL A 68 -18.77 -7.43 -3.63
N ASP A 69 -18.43 -6.49 -4.54
CA ASP A 69 -18.87 -6.56 -5.93
C ASP A 69 -17.79 -6.20 -6.97
N GLY A 70 -16.58 -5.85 -6.52
CA GLY A 70 -15.45 -5.47 -7.38
C GLY A 70 -15.60 -4.09 -8.03
N SER A 71 -16.55 -3.28 -7.60
CA SER A 71 -16.65 -1.89 -8.05
C SER A 71 -15.45 -1.08 -7.56
N LEU A 72 -15.04 -0.10 -8.36
CA LEU A 72 -13.95 0.80 -7.98
C LEU A 72 -14.43 1.72 -6.86
N LEU A 73 -13.80 1.66 -5.69
CA LEU A 73 -14.02 2.62 -4.60
C LEU A 73 -13.35 3.95 -4.94
N TRP A 74 -12.06 3.89 -5.18
CA TRP A 74 -11.27 5.04 -5.59
C TRP A 74 -10.01 4.61 -6.35
N LYS A 75 -9.39 5.56 -7.02
CA LYS A 75 -8.07 5.41 -7.63
C LYS A 75 -7.26 6.68 -7.50
N ARG A 76 -5.94 6.52 -7.54
CA ARG A 76 -5.01 7.63 -7.47
C ARG A 76 -3.95 7.50 -8.54
N SER A 77 -3.56 8.65 -9.11
CA SER A 77 -2.44 8.71 -10.04
C SER A 77 -1.09 8.56 -9.34
N SER A 78 -0.09 8.13 -10.09
CA SER A 78 1.29 8.02 -9.67
C SER A 78 2.23 8.63 -10.72
N ARG A 79 3.42 9.07 -10.26
CA ARG A 79 4.47 9.58 -11.15
C ARG A 79 5.10 8.48 -12.00
N ASP A 80 5.10 7.27 -11.47
CA ASP A 80 5.71 6.07 -12.04
C ASP A 80 5.01 4.84 -11.46
N GLU A 81 5.45 3.64 -11.77
CA GLU A 81 4.88 2.39 -11.29
C GLU A 81 4.95 2.27 -9.76
N LEU A 82 3.82 1.96 -9.13
CA LEU A 82 3.73 1.57 -7.73
C LEU A 82 3.69 0.04 -7.61
N PHE A 83 4.85 -0.56 -7.38
CA PHE A 83 5.03 -2.01 -7.32
C PHE A 83 5.04 -2.57 -5.89
N GLY A 84 5.20 -1.72 -4.88
CA GLY A 84 5.15 -2.13 -3.48
C GLY A 84 3.77 -2.65 -3.07
N SER A 85 3.75 -3.51 -2.07
CA SER A 85 2.49 -3.99 -1.50
C SER A 85 2.01 -3.03 -0.41
N ALA A 86 0.72 -2.73 -0.39
CA ALA A 86 0.14 -1.84 0.60
C ALA A 86 0.23 -2.40 2.02
N ILE A 87 0.40 -1.52 3.00
CA ILE A 87 0.19 -1.75 4.43
C ILE A 87 -0.87 -0.77 4.94
N PHE A 88 -1.49 -1.07 6.09
CA PHE A 88 -2.70 -0.37 6.54
C PHE A 88 -2.62 0.05 7.99
N GLN A 89 -2.93 1.32 8.28
CA GLN A 89 -3.10 1.87 9.62
C GLN A 89 -3.99 3.11 9.54
N ASP A 90 -4.88 3.31 10.50
CA ASP A 90 -5.65 4.54 10.63
C ASP A 90 -4.71 5.66 11.08
N LEU A 91 -4.36 6.58 10.18
CA LEU A 91 -3.41 7.68 10.40
C LEU A 91 -4.12 9.00 10.73
N ASN A 92 -5.38 9.11 10.33
CA ASN A 92 -6.19 10.32 10.50
C ASN A 92 -7.23 10.21 11.64
N SER A 93 -7.32 9.03 12.29
CA SER A 93 -8.22 8.72 13.42
C SER A 93 -9.72 8.81 13.05
N ASP A 94 -10.07 8.42 11.82
CA ASP A 94 -11.46 8.35 11.36
C ASP A 94 -12.11 6.97 11.57
N GLY A 95 -11.33 5.99 12.02
CA GLY A 95 -11.75 4.61 12.27
C GLY A 95 -11.63 3.68 11.08
N ILE A 96 -11.18 4.19 9.92
CA ILE A 96 -10.87 3.41 8.71
C ILE A 96 -9.36 3.37 8.53
N ASN A 97 -8.82 2.23 8.13
CA ASN A 97 -7.40 2.14 7.87
C ASN A 97 -7.03 2.90 6.60
N ASP A 98 -5.96 3.70 6.69
CA ASP A 98 -5.33 4.34 5.55
C ASP A 98 -4.33 3.41 4.86
N VAL A 99 -3.95 3.77 3.65
CA VAL A 99 -3.12 2.96 2.76
C VAL A 99 -1.74 3.57 2.63
N ILE A 100 -0.70 2.83 3.01
CA ILE A 100 0.69 3.20 2.72
C ILE A 100 1.20 2.28 1.62
N ILE A 101 1.68 2.85 0.52
CA ILE A 101 2.16 2.10 -0.64
C ILE A 101 3.37 2.78 -1.28
N SER A 102 4.23 1.98 -1.91
CA SER A 102 5.52 2.43 -2.42
C SER A 102 5.79 2.00 -3.85
N GLY A 103 6.79 2.63 -4.47
CA GLY A 103 7.18 2.29 -5.83
C GLY A 103 8.38 3.07 -6.34
N ARG A 104 8.41 3.26 -7.65
CA ARG A 104 9.45 3.98 -8.38
C ARG A 104 9.36 5.49 -8.17
N ALA A 105 10.37 6.22 -8.63
CA ALA A 105 10.43 7.68 -8.61
C ALA A 105 10.22 8.27 -7.20
N ALA A 106 10.85 7.65 -6.21
CA ALA A 106 10.79 8.06 -4.80
C ALA A 106 9.36 8.13 -4.24
N GLN A 107 8.44 7.34 -4.76
CA GLN A 107 7.08 7.32 -4.27
C GLN A 107 6.96 6.39 -3.06
N LEU A 108 6.63 6.98 -1.94
CA LEU A 108 6.05 6.35 -0.76
C LEU A 108 4.88 7.26 -0.37
N LEU A 109 3.69 6.75 -0.46
CA LEU A 109 2.44 7.52 -0.34
C LEU A 109 1.64 7.00 0.85
N ALA A 110 1.08 7.90 1.63
CA ALA A 110 -0.05 7.62 2.51
C ALA A 110 -1.32 8.23 1.92
N ILE A 111 -2.36 7.42 1.86
CA ILE A 111 -3.62 7.71 1.19
C ILE A 111 -4.73 7.38 2.17
N ASP A 112 -5.63 8.33 2.38
CA ASP A 112 -6.86 8.14 3.15
C ASP A 112 -7.65 6.95 2.58
N GLY A 113 -7.88 5.94 3.41
CA GLY A 113 -8.46 4.69 2.96
C GLY A 113 -9.89 4.81 2.46
N TYR A 114 -10.68 5.69 3.09
CA TYR A 114 -12.08 5.89 2.74
C TYR A 114 -12.25 6.71 1.46
N THR A 115 -11.49 7.80 1.31
CA THR A 115 -11.69 8.77 0.22
C THR A 115 -10.73 8.63 -0.94
N GLY A 116 -9.58 7.96 -0.76
CA GLY A 116 -8.46 7.95 -1.71
C GLY A 116 -7.69 9.27 -1.76
N SER A 117 -7.91 10.19 -0.83
CA SER A 117 -7.19 11.45 -0.77
C SER A 117 -5.76 11.25 -0.27
N LEU A 118 -4.81 12.04 -0.78
CA LEU A 118 -3.43 11.99 -0.30
C LEU A 118 -3.35 12.55 1.12
N LEU A 119 -2.78 11.80 2.04
CA LEU A 119 -2.38 12.29 3.34
C LEU A 119 -0.99 12.89 3.26
N TRP A 120 -0.02 12.12 2.76
CA TRP A 120 1.32 12.63 2.46
C TRP A 120 1.99 11.84 1.32
N ASP A 121 3.00 12.46 0.71
CA ASP A 121 3.91 11.89 -0.29
C ASP A 121 5.34 12.20 0.16
N PHE A 122 6.20 11.20 0.22
CA PHE A 122 7.58 11.33 0.68
C PHE A 122 8.35 12.43 -0.09
N PHE A 123 8.06 12.59 -1.38
CA PHE A 123 8.55 13.70 -2.20
C PHE A 123 7.40 14.45 -2.87
N PRO A 124 6.66 15.30 -2.12
CA PRO A 124 5.44 15.93 -2.65
C PRO A 124 5.72 16.97 -3.74
N PHE A 125 6.87 17.63 -3.71
CA PHE A 125 7.16 18.75 -4.60
C PHE A 125 8.58 18.66 -5.20
N GLY A 126 8.62 18.75 -6.53
CA GLY A 126 9.86 19.01 -7.24
C GLY A 126 10.91 17.94 -7.04
N THR A 127 10.46 16.68 -7.04
CA THR A 127 11.43 15.58 -7.16
C THR A 127 12.30 15.92 -8.35
N ASN A 128 13.51 16.28 -8.04
CA ASN A 128 14.55 16.46 -9.02
C ASN A 128 14.66 15.13 -9.80
N PRO A 129 14.79 15.16 -11.11
CA PRO A 129 14.99 13.92 -11.89
C PRO A 129 16.16 13.06 -11.38
N ALA A 130 17.16 13.67 -10.73
CA ALA A 130 18.24 12.95 -10.07
C ALA A 130 17.76 12.13 -8.86
N ASP A 131 16.73 12.59 -8.14
CA ASP A 131 16.20 11.87 -6.99
C ASP A 131 15.28 10.73 -7.41
N SER A 132 14.63 10.83 -8.56
CA SER A 132 13.71 9.81 -9.07
C SER A 132 14.38 8.47 -9.35
N GLY A 133 15.67 8.46 -9.69
CA GLY A 133 16.45 7.23 -9.86
C GLY A 133 17.11 6.72 -8.59
N LEU A 134 17.18 7.55 -7.54
CA LEU A 134 17.86 7.22 -6.30
C LEU A 134 16.99 6.47 -5.30
N TYR A 135 15.68 6.67 -5.34
CA TYR A 135 14.74 6.23 -4.32
C TYR A 135 13.61 5.40 -4.92
N ASN A 136 13.92 4.19 -5.34
CA ASN A 136 12.89 3.19 -5.61
C ASN A 136 12.57 2.48 -4.30
N PHE A 137 11.45 2.83 -3.69
CA PHE A 137 11.03 2.20 -2.45
C PHE A 137 10.47 0.81 -2.70
N TYR A 138 10.95 -0.15 -1.93
CA TYR A 138 10.45 -1.52 -1.91
C TYR A 138 9.32 -1.67 -0.88
N ASN A 139 8.95 -2.91 -0.56
CA ASN A 139 7.80 -3.16 0.31
C ASN A 139 7.99 -2.54 1.70
N PRO A 140 7.10 -1.62 2.12
CA PRO A 140 7.10 -1.07 3.46
C PRO A 140 6.67 -2.14 4.48
N GLN A 141 7.17 -2.02 5.71
CA GLN A 141 6.77 -2.86 6.83
C GLN A 141 6.57 -1.98 8.06
N PHE A 142 5.53 -2.25 8.85
CA PHE A 142 5.40 -1.60 10.14
C PHE A 142 6.39 -2.18 11.15
N ILE A 143 6.96 -1.28 11.92
CA ILE A 143 7.70 -1.56 13.16
C ILE A 143 7.01 -0.86 14.33
N ASP A 144 7.52 -1.06 15.54
CA ASP A 144 7.02 -0.33 16.70
C ASP A 144 7.31 1.17 16.58
N ASP A 145 6.50 1.98 17.27
CA ASP A 145 6.65 3.42 17.37
C ASP A 145 8.06 3.77 17.92
N VAL A 146 8.87 4.44 17.13
CA VAL A 146 10.26 4.80 17.43
C VAL A 146 10.37 6.25 17.90
N ASP A 147 9.54 7.15 17.38
CA ASP A 147 9.59 8.58 17.68
C ASP A 147 8.61 9.03 18.79
N GLY A 148 7.70 8.14 19.20
CA GLY A 148 6.78 8.35 20.32
C GLY A 148 5.51 9.11 19.94
N ASP A 149 5.12 9.11 18.67
CA ASP A 149 3.91 9.77 18.19
C ASP A 149 2.63 8.94 18.33
N SER A 150 2.73 7.71 18.81
CA SER A 150 1.67 6.71 19.01
C SER A 150 1.22 5.99 17.75
N PHE A 151 1.83 6.22 16.61
CA PHE A 151 1.67 5.44 15.41
C PHE A 151 2.82 4.44 15.27
N LYS A 152 2.60 3.35 14.55
CA LYS A 152 3.72 2.48 14.14
C LYS A 152 4.51 3.18 13.06
N ASP A 153 5.82 2.99 13.08
CA ASP A 153 6.69 3.50 12.05
C ASP A 153 6.89 2.54 10.90
N ILE A 154 7.47 3.04 9.82
CA ILE A 154 7.72 2.30 8.60
C ILE A 154 9.20 1.97 8.48
N LEU A 155 9.54 0.69 8.49
CA LEU A 155 10.84 0.21 8.03
C LEU A 155 10.77 -0.05 6.53
N ILE A 156 11.65 0.60 5.77
CA ILE A 156 11.68 0.47 4.32
C ILE A 156 13.10 0.58 3.78
N SER A 157 13.38 -0.18 2.72
CA SER A 157 14.61 -0.01 1.94
C SER A 157 14.34 0.69 0.63
N ASN A 158 15.32 1.47 0.17
CA ASN A 158 15.34 1.97 -1.19
C ASN A 158 16.56 1.46 -1.93
N GLY A 159 16.43 1.32 -3.25
CA GLY A 159 17.58 1.14 -4.13
C GLY A 159 18.31 2.46 -4.33
N GLY A 160 19.62 2.41 -4.52
CA GLY A 160 20.39 3.53 -5.02
C GLY A 160 20.10 3.80 -6.50
N ASP A 161 20.87 4.68 -7.12
CA ASP A 161 20.73 4.98 -8.53
C ASP A 161 21.02 3.74 -9.40
N HIS A 162 19.96 3.03 -9.78
CA HIS A 162 20.07 1.82 -10.61
C HIS A 162 20.34 2.11 -12.09
N SER A 163 20.31 3.38 -12.53
CA SER A 163 20.74 3.78 -13.86
C SER A 163 22.26 3.76 -14.00
N ALA A 164 22.99 3.92 -12.89
CA ALA A 164 24.43 3.76 -12.86
C ALA A 164 24.81 2.27 -12.72
N PRO A 165 25.84 1.80 -13.45
CA PRO A 165 26.34 0.44 -13.31
C PRO A 165 26.74 0.10 -11.88
N SER A 166 26.43 -1.10 -11.41
CA SER A 166 26.66 -1.55 -10.01
C SER A 166 28.12 -1.51 -9.57
N PHE A 167 29.06 -1.60 -10.51
CA PHE A 167 30.49 -1.60 -10.24
C PHE A 167 31.13 -0.19 -10.23
N GLN A 168 30.35 0.86 -10.45
CA GLN A 168 30.88 2.24 -10.38
C GLN A 168 30.94 2.71 -8.93
N SER A 169 32.14 3.09 -8.48
CA SER A 169 32.39 3.52 -7.11
C SER A 169 31.67 4.83 -6.71
N ASN A 170 31.18 5.59 -7.68
CA ASN A 170 30.43 6.82 -7.48
C ASN A 170 28.90 6.64 -7.63
N ARG A 171 28.43 5.42 -7.77
CA ARG A 171 27.01 5.13 -7.77
C ARG A 171 26.40 5.50 -6.41
N PRO A 172 25.35 6.35 -6.37
CA PRO A 172 24.66 6.65 -5.14
C PRO A 172 24.12 5.36 -4.47
N PRO A 173 24.40 5.16 -3.18
CA PRO A 173 24.01 3.92 -2.49
C PRO A 173 22.51 3.89 -2.21
N GLY A 174 21.99 2.70 -1.95
CA GLY A 174 20.68 2.50 -1.34
C GLY A 174 20.71 2.82 0.16
N HIS A 175 19.54 2.84 0.76
CA HIS A 175 19.35 3.13 2.18
C HIS A 175 18.38 2.16 2.81
N LEU A 176 18.56 1.91 4.11
CA LEU A 176 17.55 1.40 5.00
C LEU A 176 17.04 2.58 5.83
N MET A 177 15.74 2.78 5.87
CA MET A 177 15.13 3.94 6.53
C MET A 177 14.04 3.51 7.51
N VAL A 178 13.93 4.29 8.59
CA VAL A 178 12.75 4.35 9.44
C VAL A 178 12.06 5.68 9.15
N ILE A 179 10.79 5.62 8.81
CA ILE A 179 9.98 6.75 8.38
C ILE A 179 8.72 6.79 9.24
N SER A 180 8.39 7.97 9.77
CA SER A 180 7.12 8.16 10.50
C SER A 180 5.94 7.88 9.57
N ALA A 181 5.04 6.98 10.00
CA ALA A 181 3.83 6.71 9.24
C ALA A 181 2.85 7.88 9.27
N GLN A 182 2.92 8.74 10.30
CA GLN A 182 2.02 9.86 10.46
C GLN A 182 2.24 10.95 9.39
N ASP A 183 3.51 11.28 9.09
CA ASP A 183 3.82 12.44 8.27
C ASP A 183 4.84 12.20 7.13
N GLY A 184 5.41 10.99 7.06
CA GLY A 184 6.39 10.62 6.02
C GLY A 184 7.80 11.15 6.27
N ASN A 185 8.09 11.72 7.44
CA ASN A 185 9.43 12.21 7.76
C ASN A 185 10.41 11.06 8.07
N ILE A 186 11.68 11.27 7.70
CA ILE A 186 12.73 10.31 8.03
C ILE A 186 13.08 10.45 9.52
N ILE A 187 12.90 9.36 10.27
CA ILE A 187 13.34 9.24 11.67
C ILE A 187 14.80 8.81 11.69
N GLU A 188 15.13 7.74 10.98
CA GLU A 188 16.47 7.17 10.92
C GLU A 188 16.82 6.75 9.49
N LYS A 189 18.10 6.87 9.14
CA LYS A 189 18.61 6.45 7.83
C LYS A 189 20.00 5.87 7.92
N ALA A 190 20.17 4.65 7.44
CA ALA A 190 21.46 4.00 7.27
C ALA A 190 21.79 3.82 5.80
N VAL A 191 23.03 4.13 5.42
CA VAL A 191 23.54 3.85 4.07
C VAL A 191 23.81 2.35 3.97
N VAL A 192 23.26 1.71 2.94
CA VAL A 192 23.58 0.32 2.60
C VAL A 192 24.69 0.36 1.55
N PRO A 193 25.93 -0.07 1.87
CA PRO A 193 26.98 -0.10 0.89
C PRO A 193 26.59 -0.98 -0.29
N ASP A 194 26.69 -0.44 -1.49
CA ASP A 194 26.59 -1.20 -2.71
C ASP A 194 27.90 -1.97 -2.86
N SER A 195 27.84 -3.29 -2.75
CA SER A 195 29.01 -4.19 -2.83
C SER A 195 29.25 -4.69 -4.25
#